data_d4f82ec00bfd762d4e8ec79aebe85e41
#
_entry.id   d4f82ec00bfd762d4e8ec79aebe85e41
#
_cell.length_a   1.000
_cell.length_b   1.000
_cell.length_c   1.000
_cell.angle_alpha   90.00
_cell.angle_beta   90.00
_cell.angle_gamma   90.00
#
_symmetry.space_group_name_H-M   'P 1'
#
loop_
_entity.id
_entity.type
_entity.pdbx_description
1 polymer ?
#
loop_
_entity_poly.entity_id
_entity_poly.type
_entity_poly.pdbx_seq_one_letter_code
_entity_poly.pdbx_strand_id
1 'polypeptide(L)'
;MALSPGSQTPTLSEDSSILTADQVRSIVSALPARCRLCNWRLEYSSRRDGISLRSLYRAAAGKHCSGESVLVVRDTNAHSFGAFTSEPWRVSPRYHGTGESFVFTVEPQCVAYRWSQKNDYFMFGRGNCLAMGGGSGFALWLDEELLHGNTGESDTFDNPCLASETEFEIMYVELWTFEPS
;
A
#
# COMPACT_ATOMS: atom_id res chain seq x y z
N MET A 1 -4.16 2.75 -15.21
CA MET A 1 -3.14 3.39 -16.07
C MET A 1 -1.81 2.69 -15.85
N ALA A 2 -1.20 2.17 -16.92
CA ALA A 2 0.10 1.52 -16.83
C ALA A 2 1.17 2.53 -16.38
N LEU A 3 2.08 2.08 -15.51
CA LEU A 3 3.16 2.90 -14.96
C LEU A 3 4.48 2.54 -15.63
N SER A 4 5.28 3.55 -15.90
CA SER A 4 6.65 3.39 -16.40
C SER A 4 7.64 3.95 -15.37
N PRO A 5 8.86 3.39 -15.30
CA PRO A 5 9.87 3.92 -14.40
C PRO A 5 10.16 5.40 -14.69
N GLY A 6 10.09 6.22 -13.66
CA GLY A 6 10.53 7.61 -13.74
C GLY A 6 12.06 7.73 -13.74
N SER A 7 12.55 8.96 -13.96
CA SER A 7 13.99 9.23 -13.98
C SER A 7 14.64 9.29 -12.60
N GLN A 8 13.83 9.50 -11.55
CA GLN A 8 14.33 9.66 -10.18
C GLN A 8 14.17 8.37 -9.38
N THR A 9 15.25 7.95 -8.74
CA THR A 9 15.26 6.82 -7.82
C THR A 9 15.47 7.36 -6.40
N PRO A 10 14.50 7.20 -5.49
CA PRO A 10 14.70 7.62 -4.11
C PRO A 10 15.72 6.73 -3.43
N THR A 11 16.40 7.26 -2.42
CA THR A 11 17.19 6.45 -1.52
C THR A 11 16.25 5.72 -0.57
N LEU A 12 16.45 4.42 -0.43
CA LEU A 12 15.72 3.59 0.52
C LEU A 12 16.56 3.44 1.79
N SER A 13 15.94 3.52 2.95
CA SER A 13 16.64 3.35 4.25
C SER A 13 17.16 1.92 4.42
N GLU A 14 16.52 0.96 3.80
CA GLU A 14 16.88 -0.46 3.80
C GLU A 14 16.45 -1.08 2.46
N ASP A 15 17.04 -2.23 2.12
CA ASP A 15 16.62 -2.96 0.92
C ASP A 15 15.19 -3.50 1.05
N SER A 16 14.41 -3.37 0.00
CA SER A 16 13.08 -3.97 -0.05
C SER A 16 13.17 -5.47 -0.31
N SER A 17 12.35 -6.24 0.39
CA SER A 17 12.16 -7.67 0.11
C SER A 17 11.15 -7.93 -1.01
N ILE A 18 10.45 -6.90 -1.46
CA ILE A 18 9.36 -7.00 -2.44
C ILE A 18 9.69 -6.27 -3.72
N LEU A 19 10.17 -5.03 -3.63
CA LEU A 19 10.28 -4.10 -4.75
C LEU A 19 11.68 -4.10 -5.35
N THR A 20 11.75 -4.10 -6.68
CA THR A 20 12.97 -3.77 -7.44
C THR A 20 13.11 -2.25 -7.55
N ALA A 21 14.31 -1.78 -7.93
CA ALA A 21 14.53 -0.35 -8.16
C ALA A 21 13.61 0.22 -9.25
N ASP A 22 13.36 -0.53 -10.31
CA ASP A 22 12.44 -0.12 -11.38
C ASP A 22 10.99 -0.02 -10.88
N GLN A 23 10.57 -0.94 -10.03
CA GLN A 23 9.23 -0.90 -9.43
C GLN A 23 9.07 0.29 -8.49
N VAL A 24 10.09 0.61 -7.70
CA VAL A 24 10.09 1.83 -6.87
C VAL A 24 9.94 3.07 -7.74
N ARG A 25 10.71 3.19 -8.81
CA ARG A 25 10.60 4.32 -9.75
C ARG A 25 9.22 4.42 -10.39
N SER A 26 8.62 3.29 -10.72
CA SER A 26 7.24 3.25 -11.27
C SER A 26 6.22 3.77 -10.27
N ILE A 27 6.33 3.37 -9.01
CA ILE A 27 5.45 3.89 -7.94
C ILE A 27 5.67 5.40 -7.76
N VAL A 28 6.92 5.85 -7.71
CA VAL A 28 7.26 7.28 -7.57
C VAL A 28 6.59 8.12 -8.65
N SER A 29 6.53 7.64 -9.89
CA SER A 29 5.89 8.36 -11.00
C SER A 29 4.39 8.62 -10.76
N ALA A 30 3.73 7.80 -9.96
CA ALA A 30 2.32 7.90 -9.64
C ALA A 30 2.03 8.76 -8.40
N LEU A 31 3.04 9.03 -7.57
CA LEU A 31 2.88 9.74 -6.31
C LEU A 31 2.54 11.23 -6.52
N PRO A 32 1.89 11.86 -5.54
CA PRO A 32 1.78 13.32 -5.52
C PRO A 32 3.15 13.98 -5.60
N ALA A 33 3.21 15.16 -6.21
CA ALA A 33 4.47 15.87 -6.47
C ALA A 33 5.34 16.06 -5.21
N ARG A 34 4.70 16.35 -4.07
CA ARG A 34 5.41 16.52 -2.79
C ARG A 34 6.14 15.27 -2.30
N CYS A 35 5.71 14.09 -2.73
CA CYS A 35 6.32 12.82 -2.31
C CYS A 35 7.39 12.33 -3.28
N ARG A 36 7.39 12.81 -4.53
CA ARG A 36 8.28 12.29 -5.58
C ARG A 36 9.76 12.54 -5.31
N LEU A 37 10.08 13.61 -4.59
CA LEU A 37 11.47 14.01 -4.29
C LEU A 37 11.95 13.48 -2.94
N CYS A 38 11.09 12.77 -2.22
CA CYS A 38 11.43 12.25 -0.90
C CYS A 38 12.21 10.93 -0.99
N ASN A 39 13.02 10.67 0.02
CA ASN A 39 13.56 9.34 0.26
C ASN A 39 12.52 8.48 0.96
N TRP A 40 12.70 7.17 0.91
CA TRP A 40 11.77 6.21 1.48
C TRP A 40 12.37 5.58 2.74
N ARG A 41 11.60 5.57 3.80
CA ARG A 41 11.95 4.92 5.06
C ARG A 41 11.08 3.70 5.29
N LEU A 42 11.71 2.55 5.58
CA LEU A 42 11.00 1.32 5.92
C LEU A 42 10.54 1.39 7.38
N GLU A 43 9.28 1.71 7.60
CA GLU A 43 8.68 1.78 8.93
C GLU A 43 8.33 0.41 9.49
N TYR A 44 7.83 -0.48 8.63
CA TYR A 44 7.44 -1.82 9.01
C TYR A 44 7.79 -2.81 7.90
N SER A 45 8.27 -3.98 8.33
CA SER A 45 8.48 -5.13 7.46
C SER A 45 8.12 -6.39 8.21
N SER A 46 7.23 -7.21 7.65
CA SER A 46 6.85 -8.49 8.26
C SER A 46 8.05 -9.42 8.44
N ARG A 47 9.05 -9.28 7.58
CA ARG A 47 10.29 -10.05 7.64
C ARG A 47 11.21 -9.61 8.76
N ARG A 48 11.30 -8.30 9.02
CA ARG A 48 12.14 -7.69 10.07
C ARG A 48 11.44 -7.67 11.43
N ASP A 49 10.14 -7.32 11.45
CA ASP A 49 9.41 -6.92 12.65
C ASP A 49 8.36 -7.95 13.09
N GLY A 50 8.22 -9.05 12.34
CA GLY A 50 7.23 -10.09 12.61
C GLY A 50 5.88 -9.83 11.95
N ILE A 51 5.05 -10.87 11.87
CA ILE A 51 3.75 -10.84 11.18
C ILE A 51 2.65 -10.41 12.16
N SER A 52 2.38 -9.12 12.24
CA SER A 52 1.38 -8.57 13.16
C SER A 52 0.84 -7.24 12.63
N LEU A 53 -0.46 -7.19 12.42
CA LEU A 53 -1.15 -5.95 12.05
C LEU A 53 -1.00 -4.89 13.15
N ARG A 54 -1.01 -5.31 14.41
CA ARG A 54 -0.80 -4.42 15.54
C ARG A 54 0.57 -3.73 15.49
N SER A 55 1.60 -4.47 15.10
CA SER A 55 2.95 -3.92 14.92
C SER A 55 2.99 -2.94 13.75
N LEU A 56 2.28 -3.23 12.66
CA LEU A 56 2.15 -2.31 11.53
C LEU A 56 1.48 -0.99 11.96
N TYR A 57 0.36 -1.04 12.67
CA TYR A 57 -0.31 0.16 13.17
C TYR A 57 0.58 0.96 14.13
N ARG A 58 1.34 0.28 14.98
CA ARG A 58 2.29 0.94 15.89
C ARG A 58 3.37 1.66 15.11
N ALA A 59 3.92 1.04 14.08
CA ALA A 59 4.93 1.66 13.21
C ALA A 59 4.35 2.87 12.47
N ALA A 60 3.12 2.78 11.97
CA ALA A 60 2.44 3.87 11.27
C ALA A 60 2.17 5.07 12.18
N ALA A 61 2.04 4.87 13.49
CA ALA A 61 1.86 5.93 14.49
C ALA A 61 3.18 6.53 14.98
N GLY A 62 4.32 6.08 14.47
CA GLY A 62 5.65 6.51 14.90
C GLY A 62 5.97 7.96 14.56
N LYS A 63 6.96 8.51 15.25
CA LYS A 63 7.37 9.93 15.14
C LYS A 63 7.94 10.30 13.75
N HIS A 64 8.35 9.31 12.98
CA HIS A 64 8.94 9.54 11.66
C HIS A 64 7.92 9.48 10.53
N CYS A 65 6.66 9.14 10.84
CA CYS A 65 5.62 9.07 9.83
C CYS A 65 5.13 10.48 9.49
N SER A 66 5.39 10.91 8.27
CA SER A 66 4.95 12.22 7.76
C SER A 66 3.46 12.26 7.42
N GLY A 67 2.77 11.12 7.54
CA GLY A 67 1.36 10.99 7.20
C GLY A 67 1.13 10.11 5.98
N GLU A 68 1.79 10.39 4.87
CA GLU A 68 1.67 9.58 3.66
C GLU A 68 2.51 8.30 3.77
N SER A 69 2.01 7.23 3.18
CA SER A 69 2.74 5.96 3.13
C SER A 69 2.45 5.13 1.89
N VAL A 70 3.34 4.20 1.61
CA VAL A 70 3.17 3.15 0.61
C VAL A 70 3.16 1.81 1.33
N LEU A 71 2.04 1.12 1.24
CA LEU A 71 1.88 -0.24 1.72
C LEU A 71 2.12 -1.18 0.55
N VAL A 72 2.99 -2.16 0.72
CA VAL A 72 3.30 -3.14 -0.32
C VAL A 72 3.11 -4.54 0.23
N VAL A 73 2.45 -5.40 -0.54
CA VAL A 73 2.17 -6.79 -0.20
C VAL A 73 2.66 -7.68 -1.33
N ARG A 74 3.28 -8.80 -0.98
CA ARG A 74 3.60 -9.88 -1.91
C ARG A 74 2.86 -11.13 -1.48
N ASP A 75 2.13 -11.75 -2.40
CA ASP A 75 1.46 -13.02 -2.15
C ASP A 75 2.41 -14.21 -2.41
N THR A 76 1.98 -15.41 -2.02
CA THR A 76 2.78 -16.64 -2.21
C THR A 76 2.91 -17.06 -3.67
N ASN A 77 2.16 -16.46 -4.58
CA ASN A 77 2.24 -16.69 -6.02
C ASN A 77 3.06 -15.61 -6.75
N ALA A 78 3.87 -14.85 -6.01
CA ALA A 78 4.78 -13.82 -6.53
C ALA A 78 4.10 -12.63 -7.19
N HIS A 79 2.83 -12.36 -6.90
CA HIS A 79 2.18 -11.09 -7.25
C HIS A 79 2.48 -10.07 -6.17
N SER A 80 2.80 -8.85 -6.59
CA SER A 80 3.06 -7.74 -5.66
C SER A 80 2.16 -6.57 -6.01
N PHE A 81 1.57 -5.99 -4.97
CA PHE A 81 0.55 -4.96 -5.08
C PHE A 81 0.51 -4.16 -3.79
N GLY A 82 -0.25 -3.10 -3.77
CA GLY A 82 -0.36 -2.29 -2.56
C GLY A 82 -1.19 -1.05 -2.74
N ALA A 83 -0.91 -0.07 -1.87
CA ALA A 83 -1.64 1.18 -1.83
C ALA A 83 -0.75 2.36 -1.43
N PHE A 84 -0.97 3.51 -2.06
CA PHE A 84 -0.53 4.79 -1.54
C PHE A 84 -1.66 5.39 -0.70
N THR A 85 -1.33 5.87 0.48
CA THR A 85 -2.30 6.48 1.40
C THR A 85 -1.85 7.87 1.82
N SER A 86 -2.81 8.78 1.87
CA SER A 86 -2.58 10.19 2.20
C SER A 86 -2.56 10.49 3.69
N GLU A 87 -2.95 9.52 4.52
CA GLU A 87 -2.98 9.61 5.98
C GLU A 87 -2.33 8.40 6.61
N PRO A 88 -1.89 8.50 7.88
CA PRO A 88 -1.34 7.35 8.58
C PRO A 88 -2.38 6.25 8.76
N TRP A 89 -1.95 5.00 8.66
CA TRP A 89 -2.78 3.87 9.02
C TRP A 89 -3.09 3.89 10.52
N ARG A 90 -4.35 3.79 10.86
CA ARG A 90 -4.82 3.76 12.26
C ARG A 90 -6.14 3.02 12.37
N VAL A 91 -6.44 2.55 13.57
CA VAL A 91 -7.78 2.07 13.92
C VAL A 91 -8.71 3.27 13.97
N SER A 92 -9.83 3.19 13.25
CA SER A 92 -10.81 4.26 13.16
C SER A 92 -12.21 3.67 13.00
N PRO A 93 -13.25 4.27 13.61
CA PRO A 93 -14.64 3.81 13.45
C PRO A 93 -15.19 4.08 12.06
N ARG A 94 -14.53 4.91 11.27
CA ARG A 94 -14.97 5.31 9.93
C ARG A 94 -13.83 5.17 8.93
N TYR A 95 -14.17 5.15 7.64
CA TYR A 95 -13.19 5.34 6.58
C TYR A 95 -12.50 6.68 6.75
N HIS A 96 -11.21 6.73 6.42
CA HIS A 96 -10.41 7.96 6.42
C HIS A 96 -9.52 8.00 5.17
N GLY A 97 -8.75 9.08 5.04
CA GLY A 97 -7.94 9.32 3.85
C GLY A 97 -8.61 10.25 2.86
N THR A 98 -7.92 10.52 1.77
CA THR A 98 -8.35 11.45 0.74
C THR A 98 -8.28 10.83 -0.65
N GLY A 99 -8.82 11.53 -1.66
CA GLY A 99 -8.80 11.10 -3.06
C GLY A 99 -7.43 11.10 -3.72
N GLU A 100 -6.37 11.48 -3.02
CA GLU A 100 -5.00 11.26 -3.48
C GLU A 100 -4.57 9.79 -3.33
N SER A 101 -5.25 9.04 -2.48
CA SER A 101 -4.99 7.61 -2.27
C SER A 101 -5.30 6.82 -3.53
N PHE A 102 -4.51 5.79 -3.77
CA PHE A 102 -4.73 4.87 -4.88
C PHE A 102 -4.20 3.48 -4.54
N VAL A 103 -4.69 2.48 -5.25
CA VAL A 103 -4.16 1.11 -5.19
C VAL A 103 -3.38 0.80 -6.46
N PHE A 104 -2.45 -0.14 -6.38
CA PHE A 104 -1.59 -0.45 -7.51
C PHE A 104 -1.14 -1.91 -7.51
N THR A 105 -0.73 -2.37 -8.69
CA THR A 105 0.06 -3.59 -8.85
C THR A 105 1.45 -3.21 -9.32
N VAL A 106 2.45 -4.03 -9.02
CA VAL A 106 3.82 -3.89 -9.54
C VAL A 106 4.37 -5.18 -10.16
N GLU A 107 3.84 -6.34 -9.75
CA GLU A 107 4.19 -7.63 -10.33
C GLU A 107 2.90 -8.43 -10.54
N PRO A 108 2.61 -8.94 -11.74
CA PRO A 108 3.47 -9.06 -12.93
C PRO A 108 3.64 -7.77 -13.75
N GLN A 109 2.88 -6.73 -13.49
CA GLN A 109 3.02 -5.46 -14.22
C GLN A 109 2.64 -4.27 -13.32
N CYS A 110 3.19 -3.10 -13.62
CA CYS A 110 2.93 -1.88 -12.88
C CYS A 110 1.71 -1.15 -13.42
N VAL A 111 0.65 -1.08 -12.60
CA VAL A 111 -0.59 -0.35 -12.94
C VAL A 111 -1.08 0.38 -11.69
N ALA A 112 -1.45 1.65 -11.82
CA ALA A 112 -2.11 2.40 -10.75
C ALA A 112 -3.60 2.55 -11.04
N TYR A 113 -4.40 2.33 -10.02
CA TYR A 113 -5.86 2.49 -10.03
C TYR A 113 -6.21 3.64 -9.11
N ARG A 114 -6.55 4.77 -9.71
CA ARG A 114 -6.81 6.01 -8.99
C ARG A 114 -8.25 6.12 -8.55
N TRP A 115 -8.54 7.10 -7.71
CA TRP A 115 -9.87 7.37 -7.22
C TRP A 115 -10.86 7.60 -8.37
N SER A 116 -11.97 6.84 -8.33
CA SER A 116 -13.05 6.91 -9.32
C SER A 116 -14.03 8.06 -9.09
N GLN A 117 -14.00 8.66 -7.89
CA GLN A 117 -14.96 9.66 -7.40
C GLN A 117 -16.38 9.11 -7.13
N LYS A 118 -16.57 7.79 -7.15
CA LYS A 118 -17.87 7.17 -6.87
C LYS A 118 -18.24 7.16 -5.39
N ASN A 119 -17.24 7.05 -4.52
CA ASN A 119 -17.39 7.13 -3.07
C ASN A 119 -16.06 7.60 -2.45
N ASP A 120 -16.04 7.80 -1.14
CA ASP A 120 -14.87 8.23 -0.38
C ASP A 120 -14.35 7.14 0.59
N TYR A 121 -14.57 5.88 0.27
CA TYR A 121 -14.17 4.74 1.10
C TYR A 121 -12.70 4.38 0.86
N PHE A 122 -11.77 5.25 1.30
CA PHE A 122 -10.34 5.09 1.03
C PHE A 122 -9.68 4.08 1.96
N MET A 123 -9.51 4.44 3.22
CA MET A 123 -8.77 3.64 4.21
C MET A 123 -9.70 3.16 5.31
N PHE A 124 -9.60 1.89 5.66
CA PHE A 124 -10.40 1.28 6.72
C PHE A 124 -9.46 0.52 7.67
N GLY A 125 -9.40 0.96 8.93
CA GLY A 125 -8.55 0.34 9.95
C GLY A 125 -9.37 -0.13 11.14
N ARG A 126 -9.24 -1.41 11.46
CA ARG A 126 -9.80 -2.04 12.67
C ARG A 126 -8.70 -2.82 13.39
N GLY A 127 -8.94 -3.18 14.63
CA GLY A 127 -7.98 -3.98 15.39
C GLY A 127 -7.68 -5.34 14.75
N ASN A 128 -8.62 -5.88 13.98
CA ASN A 128 -8.53 -7.20 13.36
C ASN A 128 -8.37 -7.20 11.84
N CYS A 129 -8.33 -6.03 11.21
CA CYS A 129 -8.13 -5.94 9.76
C CYS A 129 -7.65 -4.57 9.31
N LEU A 130 -7.13 -4.52 8.11
CA LEU A 130 -6.76 -3.31 7.39
C LEU A 130 -7.31 -3.45 5.97
N ALA A 131 -7.96 -2.41 5.46
CA ALA A 131 -8.55 -2.47 4.12
C ALA A 131 -8.46 -1.13 3.38
N MET A 132 -8.51 -1.23 2.05
CA MET A 132 -8.60 -0.11 1.12
C MET A 132 -9.79 -0.33 0.19
N GLY A 133 -10.54 0.76 -0.03
CA GLY A 133 -11.65 0.75 -0.97
C GLY A 133 -12.94 0.18 -0.38
N GLY A 134 -14.02 0.36 -1.12
CA GLY A 134 -15.33 -0.09 -0.69
C GLY A 134 -16.37 0.01 -1.80
N GLY A 135 -17.64 -0.14 -1.42
CA GLY A 135 -18.76 -0.23 -2.33
C GLY A 135 -19.11 -1.69 -2.59
N SER A 136 -18.83 -2.20 -3.77
CA SER A 136 -19.10 -3.61 -4.12
C SER A 136 -18.17 -4.59 -3.39
N GLY A 137 -16.98 -4.12 -2.95
CA GLY A 137 -16.01 -4.94 -2.20
C GLY A 137 -14.79 -4.12 -1.85
N PHE A 138 -13.91 -4.69 -1.02
CA PHE A 138 -12.61 -4.10 -0.74
C PHE A 138 -11.67 -4.30 -1.93
N ALA A 139 -10.90 -3.27 -2.28
CA ALA A 139 -9.79 -3.41 -3.21
C ALA A 139 -8.69 -4.29 -2.62
N LEU A 140 -8.42 -4.08 -1.33
CA LEU A 140 -7.42 -4.82 -0.57
C LEU A 140 -7.90 -4.99 0.86
N TRP A 141 -7.76 -6.19 1.41
CA TRP A 141 -8.08 -6.50 2.79
C TRP A 141 -7.00 -7.43 3.36
N LEU A 142 -6.48 -7.12 4.53
CA LEU A 142 -5.48 -7.91 5.24
C LEU A 142 -5.99 -8.29 6.63
N ASP A 143 -5.70 -9.52 7.06
CA ASP A 143 -6.12 -10.02 8.38
C ASP A 143 -5.20 -9.52 9.51
N GLU A 144 -5.60 -9.82 10.75
CA GLU A 144 -4.90 -9.42 11.96
C GLU A 144 -3.48 -9.99 12.06
N GLU A 145 -3.28 -11.20 11.56
CA GLU A 145 -1.99 -11.89 11.64
C GLU A 145 -1.12 -11.64 10.41
N LEU A 146 -1.60 -10.87 9.42
CA LEU A 146 -0.92 -10.63 8.15
C LEU A 146 -0.48 -11.92 7.45
N LEU A 147 -1.32 -12.95 7.53
CA LEU A 147 -1.12 -14.23 6.85
C LEU A 147 -2.00 -14.39 5.63
N HIS A 148 -3.20 -13.83 5.66
CA HIS A 148 -4.19 -13.95 4.62
C HIS A 148 -4.76 -12.59 4.25
N GLY A 149 -5.12 -12.44 3.00
CA GLY A 149 -5.78 -11.26 2.49
C GLY A 149 -6.86 -11.59 1.47
N ASN A 150 -7.58 -10.54 1.11
CA ASN A 150 -8.62 -10.59 0.09
C ASN A 150 -8.50 -9.37 -0.80
N THR A 151 -8.79 -9.53 -2.08
CA THR A 151 -8.79 -8.44 -3.04
C THR A 151 -9.92 -8.67 -4.04
N GLY A 152 -10.58 -7.60 -4.44
CA GLY A 152 -11.66 -7.67 -5.41
C GLY A 152 -11.91 -6.32 -6.04
N GLU A 153 -12.91 -6.26 -6.89
CA GLU A 153 -13.31 -4.99 -7.49
C GLU A 153 -13.87 -4.06 -6.41
N SER A 154 -13.41 -2.81 -6.41
CA SER A 154 -13.97 -1.77 -5.57
C SER A 154 -14.55 -0.65 -6.43
N ASP A 155 -15.61 -0.02 -5.93
CA ASP A 155 -16.14 1.18 -6.59
C ASP A 155 -15.23 2.38 -6.39
N THR A 156 -14.49 2.40 -5.29
CA THR A 156 -13.58 3.51 -4.95
C THR A 156 -12.49 3.71 -6.00
N PHE A 157 -11.90 2.63 -6.49
CA PHE A 157 -10.73 2.70 -7.40
C PHE A 157 -10.99 2.08 -8.77
N ASP A 158 -12.18 1.52 -9.01
CA ASP A 158 -12.50 0.80 -10.25
C ASP A 158 -11.39 -0.22 -10.63
N ASN A 159 -10.81 -0.86 -9.61
CA ASN A 159 -9.73 -1.80 -9.77
C ASN A 159 -10.25 -3.23 -9.98
N PRO A 160 -9.50 -4.07 -10.70
CA PRO A 160 -9.71 -5.51 -10.69
C PRO A 160 -9.08 -6.14 -9.45
N CYS A 161 -9.15 -7.46 -9.35
CA CYS A 161 -8.35 -8.22 -8.38
C CYS A 161 -6.88 -7.84 -8.51
N LEU A 162 -6.19 -7.52 -7.40
CA LEU A 162 -4.80 -7.06 -7.39
C LEU A 162 -3.80 -8.20 -7.23
N ALA A 163 -4.22 -9.30 -6.61
CA ALA A 163 -3.38 -10.47 -6.37
C ALA A 163 -3.56 -11.53 -7.45
N SER A 164 -2.92 -12.68 -7.27
CA SER A 164 -3.11 -13.84 -8.14
C SER A 164 -4.53 -14.39 -8.10
N GLU A 165 -5.17 -14.31 -6.94
CA GLU A 165 -6.53 -14.77 -6.67
C GLU A 165 -7.21 -13.81 -5.72
N THR A 166 -8.56 -13.89 -5.63
CA THR A 166 -9.34 -13.03 -4.73
C THR A 166 -9.02 -13.27 -3.26
N GLU A 167 -8.74 -14.50 -2.87
CA GLU A 167 -8.19 -14.85 -1.56
C GLU A 167 -6.75 -15.28 -1.75
N PHE A 168 -5.84 -14.69 -0.99
CA PHE A 168 -4.42 -14.95 -1.14
C PHE A 168 -3.73 -15.14 0.22
N GLU A 169 -2.64 -15.88 0.18
CA GLU A 169 -1.72 -15.99 1.31
C GLU A 169 -0.63 -14.95 1.16
N ILE A 170 -0.28 -14.29 2.26
CA ILE A 170 0.70 -13.22 2.29
C ILE A 170 2.09 -13.82 2.51
N MET A 171 3.05 -13.44 1.66
CA MET A 171 4.46 -13.77 1.86
C MET A 171 5.17 -12.65 2.62
N TYR A 172 5.05 -11.40 2.17
CA TYR A 172 5.69 -10.23 2.78
C TYR A 172 4.75 -9.04 2.79
N VAL A 173 4.90 -8.20 3.82
CA VAL A 173 4.26 -6.88 3.92
C VAL A 173 5.32 -5.86 4.29
N GLU A 174 5.32 -4.72 3.61
CA GLU A 174 6.19 -3.58 3.92
C GLU A 174 5.38 -2.30 3.97
N LEU A 175 5.71 -1.43 4.92
CA LEU A 175 5.16 -0.07 5.00
C LEU A 175 6.30 0.92 4.89
N TRP A 176 6.24 1.75 3.86
CA TRP A 176 7.22 2.78 3.56
C TRP A 176 6.63 4.17 3.81
N THR A 177 7.40 5.04 4.42
CA THR A 177 7.05 6.46 4.59
C THR A 177 8.07 7.33 3.87
N PHE A 178 7.81 8.63 3.80
CA PHE A 178 8.62 9.57 3.04
C PHE A 178 9.40 10.48 3.97
N GLU A 179 10.68 10.69 3.64
CA GLU A 179 11.58 11.61 4.34
C GLU A 179 12.08 12.66 3.35
N PRO A 180 12.30 13.92 3.78
CA PRO A 180 12.96 14.91 2.94
C PRO A 180 14.32 14.38 2.47
N SER A 181 14.63 14.62 1.19
CA SER A 181 15.91 14.25 0.59
C SER A 181 17.02 15.22 0.97
#